data_c4c7bb8abd6d4863d352b1f0ad14a24e
#
_entry.id   c4c7bb8abd6d4863d352b1f0ad14a24e
#
_cell.length_a   1.000
_cell.length_b   1.000
_cell.length_c   1.000
_cell.angle_alpha   90.00
_cell.angle_beta   90.00
_cell.angle_gamma   90.00
#
_symmetry.space_group_name_H-M   'P 1'
#
loop_
_entity.id
_entity.type
_entity.pdbx_description
1 polymer ?
#
loop_
_entity_poly.entity_id
_entity_poly.type
_entity_poly.pdbx_seq_one_letter_code
_entity_poly.pdbx_strand_id
1 'polypeptide(L)'
;MKKIGKALRETAFTLGVCFIAVGAFASSSVYAQTIIEDWDKVTRPAPPELKSVTVDIRSTALLVLDFNGAQDPKKGPCNTEIKPRCLTSVPKVQTMLSEARAKGVFIVYSLAGIGTPADIATAIAPHANDPIVKSGPDKFVGTDLEKILADKGIKTVIVTGTSSEGAVLDTATDAALKGMNVVVPVDGMSSTDLYAEQYVAWHLTHAPGVSAKVTLTKIQMIKF
;
A
#
# COMPACT_ATOMS: atom_id res chain seq x y z
N MET A 1 -32.27 -83.54 66.70
CA MET A 1 -33.34 -82.54 66.75
C MET A 1 -32.76 -81.21 66.29
N LYS A 2 -32.71 -80.89 65.03
CA LYS A 2 -32.42 -79.58 64.55
C LYS A 2 -33.16 -79.38 63.22
N LYS A 3 -34.04 -78.44 63.18
CA LYS A 3 -34.82 -77.97 62.00
C LYS A 3 -33.92 -77.14 61.15
N ILE A 4 -33.84 -77.51 59.90
CA ILE A 4 -33.10 -76.70 58.87
C ILE A 4 -34.14 -75.92 58.08
N GLY A 5 -34.12 -74.60 58.23
CA GLY A 5 -34.96 -73.68 57.47
C GLY A 5 -34.27 -73.39 56.13
N LYS A 6 -35.00 -73.61 55.03
CA LYS A 6 -34.59 -73.22 53.65
C LYS A 6 -35.00 -71.75 53.41
N ALA A 7 -34.02 -70.89 53.18
CA ALA A 7 -34.27 -69.54 52.70
C ALA A 7 -34.35 -69.56 51.17
N LEU A 8 -35.49 -69.16 50.63
CA LEU A 8 -35.62 -68.79 49.20
C LEU A 8 -34.93 -67.45 48.94
N ARG A 9 -34.04 -67.43 48.01
CA ARG A 9 -33.48 -66.23 47.44
C ARG A 9 -34.31 -65.84 46.21
N GLU A 10 -35.05 -64.79 46.29
CA GLU A 10 -35.65 -64.14 45.14
C GLU A 10 -34.58 -63.28 44.44
N THR A 11 -34.28 -63.60 43.19
CA THR A 11 -33.43 -62.84 42.33
C THR A 11 -34.28 -61.83 41.57
N ALA A 12 -34.25 -60.58 42.02
CA ALA A 12 -34.87 -59.47 41.29
C ALA A 12 -34.01 -59.15 40.05
N PHE A 13 -34.59 -59.35 38.89
CA PHE A 13 -34.01 -58.96 37.62
C PHE A 13 -34.30 -57.49 37.32
N THR A 14 -33.35 -56.63 37.58
CA THR A 14 -33.49 -55.18 37.27
C THR A 14 -33.16 -55.01 35.79
N LEU A 15 -34.19 -54.75 34.95
CA LEU A 15 -33.98 -54.30 33.57
C LEU A 15 -33.41 -52.87 33.61
N GLY A 16 -32.12 -52.74 33.33
CA GLY A 16 -31.49 -51.46 33.09
C GLY A 16 -31.90 -50.92 31.72
N VAL A 17 -32.77 -49.91 31.70
CA VAL A 17 -33.06 -49.18 30.47
C VAL A 17 -31.88 -48.23 30.19
N CYS A 18 -31.06 -48.64 29.22
CA CYS A 18 -29.98 -47.78 28.72
C CYS A 18 -30.58 -46.66 27.83
N PHE A 19 -30.74 -45.45 28.40
CA PHE A 19 -31.01 -44.29 27.58
C PHE A 19 -29.78 -43.90 26.77
N ILE A 20 -29.76 -44.27 25.49
CA ILE A 20 -28.82 -43.76 24.55
C ILE A 20 -29.25 -42.29 24.27
N ALA A 21 -28.60 -41.35 24.91
CA ALA A 21 -28.71 -39.96 24.54
C ALA A 21 -28.06 -39.76 23.14
N VAL A 22 -28.91 -39.75 22.11
CA VAL A 22 -28.51 -39.34 20.78
C VAL A 22 -28.26 -37.82 20.87
N GLY A 23 -27.02 -37.47 21.16
CA GLY A 23 -26.55 -36.06 21.03
C GLY A 23 -26.66 -35.68 19.56
N ALA A 24 -27.63 -34.87 19.23
CA ALA A 24 -27.68 -34.19 17.95
C ALA A 24 -26.47 -33.25 17.89
N PHE A 25 -25.39 -33.71 17.26
CA PHE A 25 -24.34 -32.83 16.82
C PHE A 25 -24.94 -31.94 15.73
N ALA A 26 -25.40 -30.75 16.13
CA ALA A 26 -25.65 -29.69 15.22
C ALA A 26 -24.29 -29.39 14.52
N SER A 27 -24.10 -29.96 13.35
CA SER A 27 -23.03 -29.55 12.45
C SER A 27 -23.29 -28.08 12.10
N SER A 28 -22.72 -27.17 12.88
CA SER A 28 -22.62 -25.78 12.47
C SER A 28 -21.79 -25.80 11.18
N SER A 29 -22.46 -25.73 10.06
CA SER A 29 -21.81 -25.43 8.79
C SER A 29 -21.09 -24.10 8.98
N VAL A 30 -19.78 -24.17 9.22
CA VAL A 30 -18.93 -22.99 9.17
C VAL A 30 -18.87 -22.62 7.69
N TYR A 31 -19.92 -21.95 7.22
CA TYR A 31 -19.81 -21.22 5.98
C TYR A 31 -18.73 -20.18 6.21
N ALA A 32 -17.64 -20.27 5.46
CA ALA A 32 -16.62 -19.24 5.44
C ALA A 32 -17.34 -17.95 5.04
N GLN A 33 -17.49 -17.03 6.00
CA GLN A 33 -18.05 -15.71 5.72
C GLN A 33 -17.11 -14.99 4.76
N THR A 34 -17.70 -14.40 3.72
CA THR A 34 -16.96 -13.57 2.78
C THR A 34 -17.02 -12.11 3.24
N ILE A 35 -16.27 -11.24 2.59
CA ILE A 35 -16.32 -9.81 2.87
C ILE A 35 -17.73 -9.23 2.65
N ILE A 36 -18.56 -9.87 1.82
CA ILE A 36 -19.91 -9.38 1.49
C ILE A 36 -20.81 -9.37 2.71
N GLU A 37 -20.77 -10.42 3.53
CA GLU A 37 -21.61 -10.54 4.75
C GLU A 37 -21.11 -9.65 5.90
N ASP A 38 -19.83 -9.23 5.83
CA ASP A 38 -19.17 -8.48 6.88
C ASP A 38 -18.68 -7.08 6.42
N TRP A 39 -19.17 -6.60 5.26
CA TRP A 39 -18.73 -5.32 4.70
C TRP A 39 -18.85 -4.15 5.66
N ASP A 40 -19.99 -4.07 6.37
CA ASP A 40 -20.25 -3.00 7.34
C ASP A 40 -19.46 -3.14 8.65
N LYS A 41 -18.82 -4.30 8.87
CA LYS A 41 -17.98 -4.55 10.05
C LYS A 41 -16.52 -4.18 9.83
N VAL A 42 -16.13 -3.84 8.60
CA VAL A 42 -14.76 -3.43 8.27
C VAL A 42 -14.44 -2.14 9.02
N THR A 43 -13.49 -2.20 9.92
CA THR A 43 -13.00 -1.03 10.65
C THR A 43 -11.75 -0.47 9.98
N ARG A 44 -11.63 0.86 10.01
CA ARG A 44 -10.44 1.53 9.51
C ARG A 44 -9.23 1.15 10.36
N PRO A 45 -8.13 0.64 9.77
CA PRO A 45 -6.88 0.38 10.50
C PRO A 45 -6.30 1.67 11.10
N ALA A 46 -5.53 1.52 12.17
CA ALA A 46 -4.73 2.63 12.69
C ALA A 46 -3.73 3.12 11.62
N PRO A 47 -3.37 4.43 11.62
CA PRO A 47 -2.34 4.92 10.72
C PRO A 47 -1.03 4.15 10.90
N PRO A 48 -0.34 3.75 9.81
CA PRO A 48 0.95 3.10 9.91
C PRO A 48 2.02 3.99 10.57
N GLU A 49 3.00 3.36 11.19
CA GLU A 49 4.17 4.05 11.74
C GLU A 49 4.99 4.70 10.61
N LEU A 50 5.38 5.96 10.81
CA LEU A 50 6.28 6.67 9.91
C LEU A 50 7.69 6.67 10.49
N LYS A 51 8.68 6.29 9.67
CA LYS A 51 10.07 6.09 10.09
C LYS A 51 11.00 7.10 9.44
N SER A 52 11.98 7.58 10.20
CA SER A 52 13.10 8.32 9.62
C SER A 52 13.94 7.42 8.73
N VAL A 53 14.39 7.95 7.60
CA VAL A 53 15.21 7.20 6.65
C VAL A 53 16.41 8.04 6.20
N THR A 54 17.59 7.43 6.16
CA THR A 54 18.77 7.98 5.49
C THR A 54 19.00 7.18 4.21
N VAL A 55 19.09 7.86 3.09
CA VAL A 55 19.29 7.23 1.79
C VAL A 55 20.72 7.40 1.29
N ASP A 56 21.24 6.39 0.57
CA ASP A 56 22.50 6.57 -0.17
C ASP A 56 22.19 7.32 -1.48
N ILE A 57 22.59 8.58 -1.54
CA ILE A 57 22.30 9.47 -2.69
C ILE A 57 22.81 8.93 -4.03
N ARG A 58 23.87 8.09 -4.04
CA ARG A 58 24.46 7.54 -5.26
C ARG A 58 23.64 6.40 -5.87
N SER A 59 22.83 5.75 -5.06
CA SER A 59 22.00 4.61 -5.47
C SER A 59 20.49 4.85 -5.23
N THR A 60 20.11 6.11 -5.04
CA THR A 60 18.71 6.52 -4.84
C THR A 60 18.23 7.40 -5.99
N ALA A 61 17.00 7.15 -6.43
CA ALA A 61 16.25 8.04 -7.32
C ALA A 61 15.01 8.60 -6.65
N LEU A 62 14.69 9.86 -6.94
CA LEU A 62 13.40 10.47 -6.60
C LEU A 62 12.47 10.42 -7.82
N LEU A 63 11.35 9.73 -7.68
CA LEU A 63 10.29 9.63 -8.69
C LEU A 63 9.21 10.68 -8.41
N VAL A 64 9.01 11.59 -9.36
CA VAL A 64 8.04 12.70 -9.28
C VAL A 64 6.90 12.38 -10.25
N LEU A 65 5.84 11.73 -9.75
CA LEU A 65 4.85 11.06 -10.60
C LEU A 65 3.59 11.92 -10.81
N ASP A 66 3.29 12.19 -12.09
CA ASP A 66 2.03 12.74 -12.59
C ASP A 66 1.57 14.06 -11.96
N PHE A 67 2.51 14.96 -11.66
CA PHE A 67 2.22 16.33 -11.19
C PHE A 67 1.83 17.29 -12.32
N ASN A 68 1.46 16.76 -13.48
CA ASN A 68 0.98 17.55 -14.63
C ASN A 68 -0.52 17.87 -14.52
N GLY A 69 -0.96 18.95 -15.18
CA GLY A 69 -2.33 19.42 -15.22
C GLY A 69 -2.61 20.67 -14.37
N ALA A 70 -1.60 21.24 -13.72
CA ALA A 70 -1.76 22.36 -12.82
C ALA A 70 -2.31 23.63 -13.52
N GLN A 71 -1.95 23.84 -14.79
CA GLN A 71 -2.37 24.97 -15.62
C GLN A 71 -3.59 24.66 -16.49
N ASP A 72 -3.78 23.40 -16.88
CA ASP A 72 -4.89 22.93 -17.71
C ASP A 72 -5.36 21.55 -17.21
N PRO A 73 -6.57 21.44 -16.61
CA PRO A 73 -7.11 20.17 -16.11
C PRO A 73 -7.18 19.04 -17.12
N LYS A 74 -7.27 19.38 -18.43
CA LYS A 74 -7.29 18.36 -19.50
C LYS A 74 -5.93 17.71 -19.71
N LYS A 75 -4.87 18.31 -19.18
CA LYS A 75 -3.48 17.88 -19.38
C LYS A 75 -2.96 16.95 -18.31
N GLY A 76 -3.71 16.69 -17.27
CA GLY A 76 -3.31 15.74 -16.22
C GLY A 76 -4.09 15.86 -14.92
N PRO A 77 -3.78 15.01 -13.95
CA PRO A 77 -4.61 14.88 -12.75
C PRO A 77 -4.35 15.95 -11.68
N CYS A 78 -3.19 16.61 -11.67
CA CYS A 78 -2.77 17.50 -10.58
C CYS A 78 -3.33 18.92 -10.76
N ASN A 79 -4.59 19.11 -10.42
CA ASN A 79 -5.28 20.42 -10.57
C ASN A 79 -6.40 20.61 -9.56
N THR A 80 -7.01 21.79 -9.54
CA THR A 80 -8.09 22.15 -8.61
C THR A 80 -9.41 21.43 -8.84
N GLU A 81 -9.65 20.92 -10.05
CA GLU A 81 -10.91 20.29 -10.42
C GLU A 81 -10.90 18.79 -10.11
N ILE A 82 -9.80 18.10 -10.44
CA ILE A 82 -9.72 16.64 -10.35
C ILE A 82 -9.09 16.21 -9.02
N LYS A 83 -7.91 16.77 -8.68
CA LYS A 83 -7.16 16.40 -7.46
C LYS A 83 -6.54 17.63 -6.77
N PRO A 84 -7.35 18.44 -6.09
CA PRO A 84 -6.86 19.65 -5.43
C PRO A 84 -5.80 19.38 -4.36
N ARG A 85 -5.84 18.21 -3.72
CA ARG A 85 -4.85 17.78 -2.73
C ARG A 85 -3.45 17.59 -3.33
N CYS A 86 -3.36 17.31 -4.65
CA CYS A 86 -2.09 17.28 -5.35
C CYS A 86 -1.39 18.64 -5.29
N LEU A 87 -2.10 19.72 -5.62
CA LEU A 87 -1.53 21.05 -5.54
C LEU A 87 -1.10 21.43 -4.12
N THR A 88 -1.83 20.95 -3.09
CA THR A 88 -1.47 21.15 -1.68
C THR A 88 -0.15 20.45 -1.30
N SER A 89 0.19 19.33 -1.96
CA SER A 89 1.45 18.61 -1.71
C SER A 89 2.66 19.25 -2.41
N VAL A 90 2.45 20.01 -3.49
CA VAL A 90 3.51 20.61 -4.32
C VAL A 90 4.57 21.39 -3.52
N PRO A 91 4.25 22.28 -2.57
CA PRO A 91 5.28 23.01 -1.81
C PRO A 91 6.20 22.09 -1.00
N LYS A 92 5.68 21.01 -0.45
CA LYS A 92 6.48 20.02 0.30
C LYS A 92 7.37 19.22 -0.64
N VAL A 93 6.83 18.77 -1.76
CA VAL A 93 7.60 18.06 -2.81
C VAL A 93 8.68 18.97 -3.37
N GLN A 94 8.42 20.28 -3.56
CA GLN A 94 9.42 21.27 -3.99
C GLN A 94 10.60 21.34 -3.01
N THR A 95 10.32 21.37 -1.70
CA THR A 95 11.38 21.39 -0.68
C THR A 95 12.26 20.16 -0.78
N MET A 96 11.66 18.96 -0.82
CA MET A 96 12.38 17.69 -0.97
C MET A 96 13.16 17.62 -2.29
N LEU A 97 12.54 18.02 -3.40
CA LEU A 97 13.17 18.03 -4.72
C LEU A 97 14.39 18.94 -4.76
N SER A 98 14.30 20.11 -4.15
CA SER A 98 15.41 21.07 -4.07
C SER A 98 16.58 20.50 -3.27
N GLU A 99 16.30 19.86 -2.14
CA GLU A 99 17.34 19.19 -1.33
C GLU A 99 17.96 18.00 -2.07
N ALA A 100 17.14 17.13 -2.66
CA ALA A 100 17.60 15.99 -3.45
C ALA A 100 18.52 16.43 -4.59
N ARG A 101 18.17 17.49 -5.34
CA ARG A 101 18.99 18.07 -6.39
C ARG A 101 20.31 18.62 -5.86
N ALA A 102 20.28 19.36 -4.75
CA ALA A 102 21.48 19.93 -4.13
C ALA A 102 22.47 18.83 -3.70
N LYS A 103 21.98 17.63 -3.40
CA LYS A 103 22.78 16.44 -3.03
C LYS A 103 23.15 15.56 -4.24
N GLY A 104 22.67 15.85 -5.45
CA GLY A 104 22.95 15.06 -6.63
C GLY A 104 22.15 13.76 -6.75
N VAL A 105 21.02 13.65 -6.07
CA VAL A 105 20.09 12.52 -6.23
C VAL A 105 19.54 12.50 -7.65
N PHE A 106 19.44 11.31 -8.24
CA PHE A 106 18.89 11.13 -9.57
C PHE A 106 17.36 11.37 -9.55
N ILE A 107 16.86 12.19 -10.45
CA ILE A 107 15.45 12.56 -10.50
C ILE A 107 14.83 11.98 -11.78
N VAL A 108 13.65 11.35 -11.65
CA VAL A 108 12.87 10.88 -12.79
C VAL A 108 11.43 11.38 -12.64
N TYR A 109 10.87 11.88 -13.73
CA TYR A 109 9.49 12.34 -13.78
C TYR A 109 8.60 11.35 -14.53
N SER A 110 7.29 11.44 -14.25
CA SER A 110 6.30 10.85 -15.14
C SER A 110 5.18 11.82 -15.51
N LEU A 111 4.49 11.48 -16.58
CA LEU A 111 3.33 12.23 -17.08
C LEU A 111 2.15 11.28 -17.25
N ALA A 112 0.97 11.72 -16.80
CA ALA A 112 -0.29 11.05 -17.07
C ALA A 112 -1.02 11.70 -18.26
N GLY A 113 -1.81 10.90 -18.96
CA GLY A 113 -2.71 11.36 -20.02
C GLY A 113 -1.95 12.01 -21.19
N ILE A 114 -2.46 13.15 -21.68
CA ILE A 114 -1.93 13.89 -22.83
C ILE A 114 -0.96 15.00 -22.44
N GLY A 115 -0.63 15.13 -21.14
CA GLY A 115 0.26 16.18 -20.65
C GLY A 115 1.67 16.13 -21.24
N THR A 116 2.33 17.27 -21.16
CA THR A 116 3.72 17.51 -21.55
C THR A 116 4.54 17.95 -20.33
N PRO A 117 5.87 18.02 -20.40
CA PRO A 117 6.68 18.53 -19.30
C PRO A 117 6.30 19.94 -18.84
N ALA A 118 5.82 20.79 -19.76
CA ALA A 118 5.38 22.14 -19.46
C ALA A 118 4.07 22.21 -18.63
N ASP A 119 3.32 21.11 -18.58
CA ASP A 119 2.09 21.02 -17.79
C ASP A 119 2.32 20.56 -16.34
N ILE A 120 3.56 20.24 -15.97
CA ILE A 120 3.94 19.94 -14.58
C ILE A 120 3.89 21.23 -13.76
N ALA A 121 3.45 21.14 -12.51
CA ALA A 121 3.42 22.30 -11.60
C ALA A 121 4.78 23.01 -11.58
N THR A 122 4.77 24.31 -11.89
CA THR A 122 5.98 25.12 -12.16
C THR A 122 7.03 25.03 -11.04
N ALA A 123 6.57 24.99 -9.78
CA ALA A 123 7.44 24.93 -8.61
C ALA A 123 8.31 23.64 -8.54
N ILE A 124 7.91 22.59 -9.26
CA ILE A 124 8.60 21.30 -9.32
C ILE A 124 8.89 20.89 -10.77
N ALA A 125 9.02 21.84 -11.67
CA ALA A 125 9.28 21.57 -13.08
C ALA A 125 10.59 20.77 -13.29
N PRO A 126 10.62 19.86 -14.27
CA PRO A 126 11.83 19.11 -14.59
C PRO A 126 12.92 20.00 -15.17
N HIS A 127 14.18 19.62 -14.94
CA HIS A 127 15.31 20.18 -15.67
C HIS A 127 15.45 19.48 -17.04
N ALA A 128 16.15 20.09 -17.96
CA ALA A 128 16.29 19.60 -19.34
C ALA A 128 16.85 18.15 -19.45
N ASN A 129 17.64 17.72 -18.47
CA ASN A 129 18.28 16.38 -18.47
C ASN A 129 17.56 15.37 -17.56
N ASP A 130 16.45 15.74 -16.92
CA ASP A 130 15.69 14.79 -16.11
C ASP A 130 14.92 13.84 -17.03
N PRO A 131 15.08 12.52 -16.91
CA PRO A 131 14.27 11.57 -17.65
C PRO A 131 12.79 11.73 -17.34
N ILE A 132 11.96 11.59 -18.38
CA ILE A 132 10.50 11.66 -18.25
C ILE A 132 9.92 10.44 -18.93
N VAL A 133 9.17 9.64 -18.17
CA VAL A 133 8.41 8.49 -18.71
C VAL A 133 6.93 8.82 -18.80
N LYS A 134 6.22 8.12 -19.67
CA LYS A 134 4.78 8.32 -19.86
C LYS A 134 4.09 6.96 -19.99
N SER A 135 3.23 6.65 -19.02
CA SER A 135 2.48 5.39 -19.01
C SER A 135 1.16 5.53 -18.27
N GLY A 136 0.46 4.41 -18.11
CA GLY A 136 -0.63 4.24 -17.16
C GLY A 136 -0.21 4.40 -15.69
N PRO A 137 -0.97 3.84 -14.74
CA PRO A 137 -0.66 4.00 -13.31
C PRO A 137 0.73 3.50 -12.93
N ASP A 138 1.07 2.27 -13.30
CA ASP A 138 2.41 1.76 -13.07
C ASP A 138 3.41 2.35 -14.07
N LYS A 139 4.48 2.96 -13.55
CA LYS A 139 5.47 3.65 -14.39
C LYS A 139 6.53 2.72 -14.99
N PHE A 140 6.60 1.48 -14.57
CA PHE A 140 7.42 0.47 -15.21
C PHE A 140 6.77 -0.14 -16.46
N VAL A 141 5.44 -0.20 -16.48
CA VAL A 141 4.71 -0.84 -17.58
C VAL A 141 4.77 -0.01 -18.86
N GLY A 142 5.38 -0.59 -19.90
CA GLY A 142 5.47 0.00 -21.23
C GLY A 142 6.41 1.22 -21.33
N THR A 143 7.36 1.36 -20.37
CA THR A 143 8.36 2.43 -20.37
C THR A 143 9.77 1.87 -20.17
N ASP A 144 10.77 2.72 -20.35
CA ASP A 144 12.19 2.41 -20.07
C ASP A 144 12.57 2.68 -18.60
N LEU A 145 11.64 2.89 -17.66
CA LEU A 145 11.96 3.27 -16.28
C LEU A 145 12.93 2.28 -15.63
N GLU A 146 12.68 0.98 -15.76
CA GLU A 146 13.53 -0.06 -15.18
C GLU A 146 14.97 0.05 -15.72
N LYS A 147 15.11 0.22 -17.04
CA LYS A 147 16.41 0.39 -17.67
C LYS A 147 17.11 1.68 -17.21
N ILE A 148 16.37 2.80 -17.17
CA ILE A 148 16.88 4.11 -16.72
C ILE A 148 17.46 3.99 -15.29
N LEU A 149 16.72 3.34 -14.38
CA LEU A 149 17.17 3.14 -13.01
C LEU A 149 18.37 2.18 -12.92
N ALA A 150 18.33 1.09 -13.67
CA ALA A 150 19.41 0.09 -13.70
C ALA A 150 20.72 0.68 -14.25
N ASP A 151 20.68 1.44 -15.36
CA ASP A 151 21.83 2.10 -15.97
C ASP A 151 22.52 3.10 -15.01
N LYS A 152 21.75 3.64 -14.04
CA LYS A 152 22.26 4.53 -12.98
C LYS A 152 22.63 3.80 -11.69
N GLY A 153 22.51 2.47 -11.65
CA GLY A 153 22.80 1.67 -10.46
C GLY A 153 21.86 1.92 -9.27
N ILE A 154 20.63 2.39 -9.54
CA ILE A 154 19.66 2.71 -8.50
C ILE A 154 19.20 1.44 -7.78
N LYS A 155 19.17 1.50 -6.45
CA LYS A 155 18.73 0.43 -5.54
C LYS A 155 17.55 0.88 -4.66
N THR A 156 17.36 2.18 -4.53
CA THR A 156 16.31 2.78 -3.71
C THR A 156 15.54 3.80 -4.55
N VAL A 157 14.22 3.77 -4.45
CA VAL A 157 13.37 4.80 -5.06
C VAL A 157 12.55 5.51 -3.98
N ILE A 158 12.52 6.84 -4.04
CA ILE A 158 11.60 7.66 -3.27
C ILE A 158 10.44 7.95 -4.20
N VAL A 159 9.22 7.54 -3.84
CA VAL A 159 8.04 7.62 -4.72
C VAL A 159 7.08 8.67 -4.21
N THR A 160 6.84 9.70 -5.03
CA THR A 160 5.88 10.78 -4.76
C THR A 160 4.93 10.94 -5.94
N GLY A 161 3.74 11.49 -5.71
CA GLY A 161 2.88 11.75 -6.86
C GLY A 161 1.38 11.70 -6.60
N THR A 162 0.65 11.73 -7.71
CA THR A 162 -0.81 11.60 -7.76
C THR A 162 -1.23 10.71 -8.95
N SER A 163 -2.21 9.82 -8.79
CA SER A 163 -2.93 9.53 -7.54
C SER A 163 -2.19 8.50 -6.70
N SER A 164 -2.37 8.60 -5.37
CA SER A 164 -1.75 7.65 -4.45
C SER A 164 -2.18 6.21 -4.74
N GLU A 165 -3.46 5.97 -5.03
CA GLU A 165 -4.05 4.65 -5.33
C GLU A 165 -3.76 4.11 -6.74
N GLY A 166 -3.08 4.88 -7.57
CA GLY A 166 -2.63 4.51 -8.91
C GLY A 166 -1.12 4.69 -9.03
N ALA A 167 -0.68 5.86 -9.53
CA ALA A 167 0.73 6.09 -9.85
C ALA A 167 1.69 5.74 -8.71
N VAL A 168 1.36 6.13 -7.46
CA VAL A 168 2.22 5.86 -6.31
C VAL A 168 2.15 4.39 -5.91
N LEU A 169 0.95 3.85 -5.71
CA LEU A 169 0.75 2.47 -5.27
C LEU A 169 1.36 1.46 -6.23
N ASP A 170 1.00 1.57 -7.52
CA ASP A 170 1.38 0.57 -8.52
C ASP A 170 2.89 0.63 -8.78
N THR A 171 3.46 1.84 -8.93
CA THR A 171 4.91 2.00 -9.14
C THR A 171 5.73 1.59 -7.91
N ALA A 172 5.28 1.93 -6.69
CA ALA A 172 5.96 1.52 -5.47
C ALA A 172 5.91 0.00 -5.25
N THR A 173 4.77 -0.61 -5.56
CA THR A 173 4.57 -2.06 -5.48
C THR A 173 5.49 -2.79 -6.46
N ASP A 174 5.51 -2.39 -7.74
CA ASP A 174 6.35 -3.04 -8.76
C ASP A 174 7.85 -2.83 -8.45
N ALA A 175 8.27 -1.62 -8.03
CA ALA A 175 9.64 -1.39 -7.58
C ALA A 175 10.04 -2.35 -6.44
N ALA A 176 9.18 -2.55 -5.44
CA ALA A 176 9.43 -3.46 -4.33
C ALA A 176 9.53 -4.92 -4.80
N LEU A 177 8.63 -5.36 -5.68
CA LEU A 177 8.63 -6.70 -6.27
C LEU A 177 9.86 -6.95 -7.16
N LYS A 178 10.40 -5.91 -7.81
CA LYS A 178 11.68 -5.92 -8.53
C LYS A 178 12.91 -5.90 -7.60
N GLY A 179 12.68 -5.90 -6.28
CA GLY A 179 13.74 -6.00 -5.26
C GLY A 179 14.34 -4.67 -4.82
N MET A 180 13.86 -3.53 -5.30
CA MET A 180 14.30 -2.20 -4.86
C MET A 180 13.81 -1.91 -3.44
N ASN A 181 14.56 -1.09 -2.70
CA ASN A 181 14.04 -0.44 -1.51
C ASN A 181 13.16 0.75 -1.94
N VAL A 182 12.02 0.91 -1.28
CA VAL A 182 11.04 1.93 -1.62
C VAL A 182 10.78 2.83 -0.41
N VAL A 183 10.90 4.11 -0.60
CA VAL A 183 10.60 5.13 0.41
C VAL A 183 9.39 5.92 -0.07
N VAL A 184 8.32 5.96 0.73
CA VAL A 184 7.11 6.71 0.37
C VAL A 184 6.83 7.75 1.44
N PRO A 185 7.12 9.04 1.17
CA PRO A 185 6.69 10.13 2.03
C PRO A 185 5.19 10.36 1.86
N VAL A 186 4.41 10.04 2.91
CA VAL A 186 2.94 10.11 2.85
C VAL A 186 2.40 11.52 2.62
N ASP A 187 3.19 12.54 2.92
CA ASP A 187 2.87 13.95 2.64
C ASP A 187 3.39 14.44 1.27
N GLY A 188 3.99 13.55 0.49
CA GLY A 188 4.40 13.73 -0.91
C GLY A 188 3.51 12.99 -1.91
N MET A 189 2.52 12.23 -1.44
CA MET A 189 1.50 11.60 -2.28
C MET A 189 0.13 12.24 -2.05
N SER A 190 -0.79 12.07 -3.00
CA SER A 190 -2.14 12.63 -2.89
C SER A 190 -3.17 11.83 -3.68
N SER A 191 -4.42 11.89 -3.22
CA SER A 191 -5.60 11.39 -3.92
C SER A 191 -6.76 12.39 -3.82
N THR A 192 -7.86 12.07 -4.46
CA THR A 192 -9.14 12.77 -4.26
C THR A 192 -9.73 12.39 -2.90
N ASP A 193 -9.56 11.12 -2.50
CA ASP A 193 -10.13 10.55 -1.28
C ASP A 193 -9.04 10.25 -0.23
N LEU A 194 -9.29 10.69 1.01
CA LEU A 194 -8.43 10.39 2.16
C LEU A 194 -8.33 8.89 2.47
N TYR A 195 -9.42 8.15 2.21
CA TYR A 195 -9.39 6.69 2.38
C TYR A 195 -8.41 6.05 1.41
N ALA A 196 -8.35 6.51 0.16
CA ALA A 196 -7.38 6.02 -0.81
C ALA A 196 -5.93 6.27 -0.35
N GLU A 197 -5.61 7.45 0.18
CA GLU A 197 -4.28 7.73 0.75
C GLU A 197 -3.96 6.80 1.93
N GLN A 198 -4.93 6.58 2.82
CA GLN A 198 -4.76 5.68 3.96
C GLN A 198 -4.64 4.22 3.53
N TYR A 199 -5.46 3.79 2.56
CA TYR A 199 -5.38 2.43 2.00
C TYR A 199 -4.00 2.16 1.39
N VAL A 200 -3.46 3.09 0.62
CA VAL A 200 -2.11 2.96 0.04
C VAL A 200 -1.05 2.80 1.12
N ALA A 201 -1.09 3.64 2.15
CA ALA A 201 -0.16 3.53 3.27
C ALA A 201 -0.28 2.18 4.00
N TRP A 202 -1.50 1.70 4.21
CA TRP A 202 -1.74 0.38 4.79
C TRP A 202 -1.25 -0.75 3.89
N HIS A 203 -1.62 -0.72 2.61
CA HIS A 203 -1.23 -1.73 1.62
C HIS A 203 0.28 -1.90 1.55
N LEU A 204 0.99 -0.81 1.37
CA LEU A 204 2.46 -0.81 1.21
C LEU A 204 3.19 -1.37 2.43
N THR A 205 2.56 -1.33 3.62
CA THR A 205 3.14 -1.88 4.86
C THR A 205 2.66 -3.29 5.21
N HIS A 206 1.68 -3.84 4.48
CA HIS A 206 1.09 -5.16 4.78
C HIS A 206 1.12 -6.14 3.61
N ALA A 207 1.22 -5.68 2.38
CA ALA A 207 1.16 -6.54 1.21
C ALA A 207 2.36 -7.53 1.17
N PRO A 208 2.10 -8.84 0.94
CA PRO A 208 3.15 -9.84 0.79
C PRO A 208 4.12 -9.48 -0.33
N GLY A 209 5.42 -9.69 -0.11
CA GLY A 209 6.48 -9.37 -1.07
C GLY A 209 6.81 -7.88 -1.20
N VAL A 210 5.96 -7.00 -0.69
CA VAL A 210 6.12 -5.53 -0.77
C VAL A 210 6.57 -4.94 0.55
N SER A 211 5.88 -5.25 1.64
CA SER A 211 6.04 -4.59 2.94
C SER A 211 7.48 -4.65 3.51
N ALA A 212 8.23 -5.70 3.22
CA ALA A 212 9.62 -5.84 3.65
C ALA A 212 10.59 -4.87 2.93
N LYS A 213 10.15 -4.25 1.83
CA LYS A 213 10.94 -3.35 1.00
C LYS A 213 10.51 -1.89 1.14
N VAL A 214 9.36 -1.62 1.73
CA VAL A 214 8.79 -0.27 1.80
C VAL A 214 8.99 0.36 3.17
N THR A 215 9.42 1.62 3.16
CA THR A 215 9.46 2.50 4.33
C THR A 215 8.51 3.67 4.10
N LEU A 216 7.49 3.79 4.97
CA LEU A 216 6.68 5.00 5.01
C LEU A 216 7.35 6.05 5.89
N THR A 217 7.32 7.29 5.43
CA THR A 217 7.98 8.42 6.08
C THR A 217 7.23 9.73 5.86
N LYS A 218 7.77 10.84 6.33
CA LYS A 218 7.44 12.21 5.91
C LYS A 218 8.63 12.82 5.18
N ILE A 219 8.37 13.78 4.32
CA ILE A 219 9.42 14.50 3.58
C ILE A 219 10.54 14.97 4.52
N GLN A 220 10.17 15.63 5.62
CA GLN A 220 11.14 16.15 6.62
C GLN A 220 11.92 15.06 7.39
N MET A 221 11.56 13.81 7.27
CA MET A 221 12.23 12.67 7.93
C MET A 221 13.18 11.91 6.99
N ILE A 222 13.28 12.34 5.73
CA ILE A 222 14.26 11.82 4.77
C ILE A 222 15.56 12.61 4.93
N LYS A 223 16.67 11.88 5.05
CA LYS A 223 18.03 12.46 5.06
C LYS A 223 18.75 11.99 3.79
N PHE A 224 19.14 12.93 2.99
CA PHE A 224 19.96 12.73 1.79
C PHE A 224 21.45 12.78 2.09
#